data_8beab71dd0f3dbc3528e906339954e38
#
_entry.id   8beab71dd0f3dbc3528e906339954e38
#
_cell.length_a   1.000
_cell.length_b   1.000
_cell.length_c   1.000
_cell.angle_alpha   90.00
_cell.angle_beta   90.00
_cell.angle_gamma   90.00
#
_symmetry.space_group_name_H-M   'P 1'
#
loop_
_entity.id
_entity.type
_entity.pdbx_description
1 polymer ?
#
loop_
_entity_poly.entity_id
_entity_poly.type
_entity_poly.pdbx_seq_one_letter_code
_entity_poly.pdbx_strand_id
1 'polypeptide(L)'
;FLLVTVVIAFVILSFNIQNGLEKVTKYMMCALLVLMVVLAVNSLLLKGAGEGMSFYLKPDFSKIDGSVIVAAMNQAFFTLSTGMGGMAIFGSYIGKDHSLMGEAVNIISLDTLVAILAGVIIFPACFTYGVEVNSGPSLLFDTMATVFNMAGGRIWGTLFFLFMVFAALSTVLGVCENILAMIRDLTGWSRRKGSLICGIVVFVLALTTALGFSVLHFQPFSEG
;
A
#
# COMPACT_ATOMS: atom_id res chain seq x y z
N PHE A 1 5.52 14.95 -9.94
CA PHE A 1 4.63 14.01 -9.25
C PHE A 1 4.70 14.16 -7.74
N LEU A 2 5.89 14.08 -7.11
CA LEU A 2 6.09 14.18 -5.66
C LEU A 2 5.37 15.39 -5.05
N LEU A 3 5.58 16.62 -5.62
CA LEU A 3 4.91 17.83 -5.14
C LEU A 3 3.38 17.68 -5.15
N VAL A 4 2.83 17.17 -6.25
CA VAL A 4 1.38 16.99 -6.41
C VAL A 4 0.83 16.04 -5.36
N THR A 5 1.50 14.91 -5.13
CA THR A 5 1.10 13.92 -4.12
C THR A 5 1.12 14.51 -2.72
N VAL A 6 2.19 15.21 -2.35
CA VAL A 6 2.32 15.85 -1.03
C VAL A 6 1.27 16.94 -0.84
N VAL A 7 1.04 17.79 -1.86
CA VAL A 7 0.01 18.84 -1.80
C VAL A 7 -1.39 18.23 -1.62
N ILE A 8 -1.75 17.21 -2.42
CA ILE A 8 -3.04 16.52 -2.28
C ILE A 8 -3.20 15.94 -0.89
N ALA A 9 -2.18 15.21 -0.38
CA ALA A 9 -2.24 14.59 0.93
C ALA A 9 -2.46 15.61 2.04
N PHE A 10 -1.65 16.67 2.10
CA PHE A 10 -1.74 17.66 3.18
C PHE A 10 -2.92 18.62 3.03
N VAL A 11 -3.46 18.85 1.84
CA VAL A 11 -4.73 19.54 1.64
C VAL A 11 -5.87 18.70 2.25
N ILE A 12 -5.93 17.40 1.96
CA ILE A 12 -6.93 16.50 2.54
C ILE A 12 -6.80 16.48 4.08
N LEU A 13 -5.58 16.37 4.60
CA LEU A 13 -5.29 16.34 6.02
C LEU A 13 -5.54 17.68 6.74
N SER A 14 -5.57 18.80 6.02
CA SER A 14 -5.90 20.12 6.59
C SER A 14 -7.36 20.23 7.04
N PHE A 15 -8.25 19.42 6.46
CA PHE A 15 -9.65 19.33 6.88
C PHE A 15 -9.77 18.52 8.17
N ASN A 16 -10.96 18.55 8.81
CA ASN A 16 -11.24 17.72 9.97
C ASN A 16 -11.20 16.22 9.58
N ILE A 17 -10.85 15.35 10.57
CA ILE A 17 -10.73 13.89 10.35
C ILE A 17 -11.99 13.33 9.67
N GLN A 18 -13.18 13.63 10.19
CA GLN A 18 -14.45 13.14 9.65
C GLN A 18 -14.77 13.63 8.23
N ASN A 19 -14.48 14.90 7.94
CA ASN A 19 -14.81 15.51 6.65
C ASN A 19 -13.69 15.42 5.60
N GLY A 20 -12.47 15.18 6.03
CA GLY A 20 -11.30 15.05 5.17
C GLY A 20 -10.85 13.61 5.03
N LEU A 21 -10.02 13.16 5.98
CA LEU A 21 -9.36 11.86 5.91
C LEU A 21 -10.37 10.70 5.81
N GLU A 22 -11.30 10.58 6.74
CA GLU A 22 -12.24 9.46 6.83
C GLU A 22 -13.12 9.36 5.57
N LYS A 23 -13.68 10.48 5.13
CA LYS A 23 -14.56 10.49 3.95
C LYS A 23 -13.82 10.12 2.68
N VAL A 24 -12.63 10.70 2.46
CA VAL A 24 -11.82 10.45 1.25
C VAL A 24 -11.32 9.01 1.24
N THR A 25 -10.75 8.52 2.35
CA THR A 25 -10.23 7.16 2.44
C THR A 25 -11.35 6.12 2.29
N LYS A 26 -12.53 6.35 2.85
CA LYS A 26 -13.68 5.45 2.70
C LYS A 26 -14.07 5.24 1.23
N TYR A 27 -14.21 6.31 0.46
CA TYR A 27 -14.53 6.19 -0.96
C TYR A 27 -13.40 5.57 -1.77
N MET A 28 -12.16 5.93 -1.46
CA MET A 28 -10.99 5.34 -2.11
C MET A 28 -10.90 3.83 -1.84
N MET A 29 -11.11 3.40 -0.59
CA MET A 29 -11.08 1.97 -0.23
C MET A 29 -12.22 1.18 -0.86
N CYS A 30 -13.42 1.73 -0.94
CA CYS A 30 -14.52 1.10 -1.67
C CYS A 30 -14.19 0.95 -3.16
N ALA A 31 -13.68 1.98 -3.80
CA ALA A 31 -13.25 1.92 -5.20
C ALA A 31 -12.13 0.91 -5.41
N LEU A 32 -11.16 0.88 -4.50
CA LEU A 32 -10.05 -0.07 -4.50
C LEU A 32 -10.56 -1.52 -4.43
N LEU A 33 -11.45 -1.84 -3.50
CA LEU A 33 -12.01 -3.19 -3.37
C LEU A 33 -12.78 -3.62 -4.63
N VAL A 34 -13.58 -2.72 -5.20
CA VAL A 34 -14.29 -2.99 -6.47
C VAL A 34 -13.29 -3.27 -7.60
N LEU A 35 -12.25 -2.44 -7.74
CA LEU A 35 -11.21 -2.64 -8.75
C LEU A 35 -10.47 -3.97 -8.55
N MET A 36 -10.15 -4.33 -7.30
CA MET A 36 -9.51 -5.61 -6.99
C MET A 36 -10.37 -6.80 -7.42
N VAL A 37 -11.65 -6.76 -7.11
CA VAL A 37 -12.57 -7.85 -7.49
C VAL A 37 -12.65 -7.97 -9.02
N VAL A 38 -12.79 -6.85 -9.73
CA VAL A 38 -12.83 -6.82 -11.21
C VAL A 38 -11.55 -7.38 -11.80
N LEU A 39 -10.38 -6.97 -11.29
CA LEU A 39 -9.07 -7.46 -11.76
C LEU A 39 -8.87 -8.95 -11.41
N ALA A 40 -9.28 -9.40 -10.22
CA ALA A 40 -9.18 -10.79 -9.81
C ALA A 40 -10.05 -11.70 -10.70
N VAL A 41 -11.29 -11.31 -10.96
CA VAL A 41 -12.17 -12.05 -11.88
C VAL A 41 -11.57 -12.11 -13.29
N ASN A 42 -11.06 -11.00 -13.81
CA ASN A 42 -10.37 -11.00 -15.10
C ASN A 42 -9.17 -11.92 -15.11
N SER A 43 -8.33 -11.89 -14.07
CA SER A 43 -7.12 -12.71 -13.98
C SER A 43 -7.45 -14.21 -13.91
N LEU A 44 -8.50 -14.60 -13.20
CA LEU A 44 -8.99 -15.99 -13.12
C LEU A 44 -9.57 -16.52 -14.43
N LEU A 45 -10.04 -15.65 -15.31
CA LEU A 45 -10.56 -16.03 -16.64
C LEU A 45 -9.46 -16.23 -17.69
N LEU A 46 -8.20 -15.96 -17.37
CA LEU A 46 -7.06 -16.16 -18.26
C LEU A 46 -6.76 -17.67 -18.45
N LYS A 47 -6.26 -18.04 -19.63
CA LYS A 47 -6.00 -19.45 -19.98
C LYS A 47 -4.96 -20.14 -19.09
N GLY A 48 -3.97 -19.42 -18.59
CA GLY A 48 -2.92 -19.91 -17.67
C GLY A 48 -3.26 -19.76 -16.18
N ALA A 49 -4.49 -19.36 -15.85
CA ALA A 49 -4.87 -19.08 -14.46
C ALA A 49 -4.70 -20.27 -13.53
N GLY A 50 -4.96 -21.49 -14.02
CA GLY A 50 -4.85 -22.71 -13.22
C GLY A 50 -3.42 -22.97 -12.70
N GLU A 51 -2.41 -22.75 -13.55
CA GLU A 51 -1.00 -22.94 -13.19
C GLU A 51 -0.57 -21.87 -12.17
N GLY A 52 -0.91 -20.60 -12.42
CA GLY A 52 -0.63 -19.50 -11.50
C GLY A 52 -1.30 -19.65 -10.14
N MET A 53 -2.55 -20.11 -10.11
CA MET A 53 -3.25 -20.41 -8.87
C MET A 53 -2.67 -21.62 -8.14
N SER A 54 -2.24 -22.65 -8.87
CA SER A 54 -1.56 -23.81 -8.28
C SER A 54 -0.23 -23.39 -7.64
N PHE A 55 0.55 -22.56 -8.32
CA PHE A 55 1.78 -21.99 -7.77
C PHE A 55 1.52 -21.19 -6.49
N TYR A 56 0.51 -20.34 -6.49
CA TYR A 56 0.21 -19.44 -5.38
C TYR A 56 -0.36 -20.16 -4.15
N LEU A 57 -1.30 -21.10 -4.35
CA LEU A 57 -2.06 -21.70 -3.25
C LEU A 57 -1.53 -23.07 -2.82
N LYS A 58 -0.69 -23.76 -3.62
CA LYS A 58 -0.16 -25.06 -3.26
C LYS A 58 1.04 -24.89 -2.31
N PRO A 59 0.89 -25.25 -1.02
CA PRO A 59 1.97 -25.10 -0.07
C PRO A 59 3.07 -26.13 -0.34
N ASP A 60 4.31 -25.70 -0.32
CA ASP A 60 5.49 -26.58 -0.32
C ASP A 60 6.14 -26.54 1.05
N PHE A 61 5.73 -27.45 1.91
CA PHE A 61 6.23 -27.54 3.28
C PHE A 61 7.71 -27.89 3.37
N SER A 62 8.32 -28.40 2.30
CA SER A 62 9.73 -28.73 2.27
C SER A 62 10.64 -27.50 2.26
N LYS A 63 10.11 -26.34 1.87
CA LYS A 63 10.80 -25.07 1.79
C LYS A 63 10.59 -24.17 3.01
N ILE A 64 9.81 -24.61 4.00
CA ILE A 64 9.54 -23.86 5.22
C ILE A 64 10.68 -24.09 6.20
N ASP A 65 11.57 -23.14 6.30
CA ASP A 65 12.64 -23.06 7.28
C ASP A 65 12.46 -21.88 8.24
N GLY A 66 13.39 -21.72 9.20
CA GLY A 66 13.35 -20.62 10.15
C GLY A 66 13.39 -19.24 9.48
N SER A 67 14.06 -19.10 8.33
CA SER A 67 14.17 -17.84 7.60
C SER A 67 12.84 -17.42 7.00
N VAL A 68 12.07 -18.38 6.47
CA VAL A 68 10.72 -18.13 5.93
C VAL A 68 9.76 -17.66 7.02
N ILE A 69 9.83 -18.27 8.21
CA ILE A 69 9.01 -17.86 9.36
C ILE A 69 9.34 -16.42 9.77
N VAL A 70 10.62 -16.10 9.90
CA VAL A 70 11.06 -14.73 10.24
C VAL A 70 10.63 -13.72 9.17
N ALA A 71 10.76 -14.06 7.89
CA ALA A 71 10.32 -13.21 6.80
C ALA A 71 8.80 -12.95 6.84
N ALA A 72 8.00 -14.01 7.10
CA ALA A 72 6.56 -13.88 7.25
C ALA A 72 6.17 -13.00 8.45
N MET A 73 6.85 -13.17 9.59
CA MET A 73 6.65 -12.32 10.77
C MET A 73 6.99 -10.85 10.46
N ASN A 74 8.11 -10.58 9.81
CA ASN A 74 8.51 -9.23 9.42
C ASN A 74 7.48 -8.61 8.48
N GLN A 75 6.97 -9.38 7.51
CA GLN A 75 5.92 -8.91 6.60
C GLN A 75 4.63 -8.57 7.35
N ALA A 76 4.20 -9.41 8.30
CA ALA A 76 3.02 -9.14 9.11
C ALA A 76 3.17 -7.88 9.98
N PHE A 77 4.34 -7.68 10.59
CA PHE A 77 4.66 -6.46 11.33
C PHE A 77 4.60 -5.22 10.45
N PHE A 78 5.13 -5.32 9.24
CA PHE A 78 5.20 -4.19 8.31
C PHE A 78 3.83 -3.82 7.76
N THR A 79 3.05 -4.80 7.29
CA THR A 79 1.73 -4.56 6.68
C THR A 79 0.71 -4.01 7.68
N LEU A 80 0.74 -4.50 8.94
CA LEU A 80 -0.11 -4.01 10.02
C LEU A 80 0.40 -2.72 10.68
N SER A 81 1.54 -2.17 10.22
CA SER A 81 2.16 -0.97 10.79
C SER A 81 2.37 -1.04 12.31
N THR A 82 2.58 -2.26 12.85
CA THR A 82 2.88 -2.47 14.26
C THR A 82 4.26 -1.91 14.57
N GLY A 83 4.49 -1.09 15.47
CA GLY A 83 5.79 -0.48 15.78
C GLY A 83 6.01 0.92 15.20
N MET A 84 5.21 1.35 14.23
CA MET A 84 5.26 2.73 13.69
C MET A 84 4.33 3.70 14.45
N GLY A 85 3.63 3.25 15.49
CA GLY A 85 2.68 4.06 16.26
C GLY A 85 1.35 4.35 15.53
N GLY A 86 1.20 3.94 14.27
CA GLY A 86 0.02 4.19 13.47
C GLY A 86 -1.25 3.62 14.08
N MET A 87 -1.19 2.37 14.50
CA MET A 87 -2.34 1.73 15.16
C MET A 87 -2.71 2.38 16.49
N ALA A 88 -1.75 2.93 17.24
CA ALA A 88 -2.02 3.67 18.47
C ALA A 88 -2.80 4.97 18.19
N ILE A 89 -2.40 5.71 17.16
CA ILE A 89 -3.05 6.96 16.76
C ILE A 89 -4.45 6.68 16.21
N PHE A 90 -4.60 5.74 15.28
CA PHE A 90 -5.92 5.38 14.77
C PHE A 90 -6.82 4.78 15.86
N GLY A 91 -6.25 3.98 16.76
CA GLY A 91 -6.96 3.47 17.95
C GLY A 91 -7.47 4.58 18.88
N SER A 92 -6.75 5.69 18.97
CA SER A 92 -7.21 6.85 19.76
C SER A 92 -8.42 7.58 19.17
N TYR A 93 -8.70 7.37 17.89
CA TYR A 93 -9.87 7.94 17.20
C TYR A 93 -11.12 7.06 17.33
N ILE A 94 -10.97 5.82 17.75
CA ILE A 94 -12.09 4.88 17.94
C ILE A 94 -12.92 5.31 19.15
N GLY A 95 -14.24 5.44 18.94
CA GLY A 95 -15.18 5.75 20.00
C GLY A 95 -15.27 4.64 21.05
N LYS A 96 -15.70 4.98 22.25
CA LYS A 96 -15.84 4.03 23.39
C LYS A 96 -16.88 2.93 23.14
N ASP A 97 -17.71 3.09 22.12
CA ASP A 97 -18.76 2.14 21.73
C ASP A 97 -18.21 0.94 20.94
N HIS A 98 -16.94 1.01 20.51
CA HIS A 98 -16.28 -0.04 19.74
C HIS A 98 -15.31 -0.86 20.59
N SER A 99 -15.26 -2.16 20.36
CA SER A 99 -14.30 -3.07 20.97
C SER A 99 -12.98 -3.03 20.21
N LEU A 100 -11.88 -2.67 20.87
CA LEU A 100 -10.54 -2.66 20.24
C LEU A 100 -10.15 -4.03 19.69
N MET A 101 -10.53 -5.12 20.37
CA MET A 101 -10.27 -6.48 19.88
C MET A 101 -11.08 -6.78 18.61
N GLY A 102 -12.35 -6.35 18.56
CA GLY A 102 -13.19 -6.50 17.36
C GLY A 102 -12.61 -5.76 16.17
N GLU A 103 -12.18 -4.51 16.37
CA GLU A 103 -11.53 -3.72 15.30
C GLU A 103 -10.20 -4.34 14.86
N ALA A 104 -9.38 -4.85 15.78
CA ALA A 104 -8.14 -5.54 15.43
C ALA A 104 -8.40 -6.78 14.55
N VAL A 105 -9.39 -7.60 14.89
CA VAL A 105 -9.78 -8.76 14.08
C VAL A 105 -10.28 -8.34 12.70
N ASN A 106 -11.08 -7.29 12.60
CA ASN A 106 -11.56 -6.74 11.34
C ASN A 106 -10.39 -6.28 10.46
N ILE A 107 -9.43 -5.54 11.03
CA ILE A 107 -8.25 -5.04 10.31
C ILE A 107 -7.43 -6.22 9.77
N ILE A 108 -7.08 -7.20 10.61
CA ILE A 108 -6.31 -8.37 10.19
C ILE A 108 -7.03 -9.15 9.09
N SER A 109 -8.34 -9.35 9.24
CA SER A 109 -9.15 -10.07 8.25
C SER A 109 -9.19 -9.37 6.90
N LEU A 110 -9.36 -8.05 6.89
CA LEU A 110 -9.37 -7.25 5.65
C LEU A 110 -7.98 -7.19 5.02
N ASP A 111 -6.93 -7.00 5.79
CA ASP A 111 -5.54 -7.00 5.31
C ASP A 111 -5.20 -8.34 4.63
N THR A 112 -5.52 -9.45 5.30
CA THR A 112 -5.34 -10.80 4.75
C THR A 112 -6.15 -11.02 3.47
N LEU A 113 -7.41 -10.58 3.43
CA LEU A 113 -8.26 -10.69 2.24
C LEU A 113 -7.65 -9.93 1.06
N VAL A 114 -7.21 -8.70 1.28
CA VAL A 114 -6.56 -7.86 0.26
C VAL A 114 -5.28 -8.52 -0.24
N ALA A 115 -4.45 -9.05 0.65
CA ALA A 115 -3.22 -9.75 0.29
C ALA A 115 -3.48 -11.00 -0.58
N ILE A 116 -4.48 -11.81 -0.21
CA ILE A 116 -4.88 -12.98 -1.00
C ILE A 116 -5.40 -12.55 -2.38
N LEU A 117 -6.27 -11.55 -2.46
CA LEU A 117 -6.80 -11.05 -3.73
C LEU A 117 -5.69 -10.49 -4.63
N ALA A 118 -4.71 -9.80 -4.06
CA ALA A 118 -3.56 -9.31 -4.83
C ALA A 118 -2.78 -10.44 -5.48
N GLY A 119 -2.54 -11.54 -4.75
CA GLY A 119 -1.93 -12.75 -5.31
C GLY A 119 -2.76 -13.38 -6.44
N VAL A 120 -4.07 -13.44 -6.26
CA VAL A 120 -5.01 -13.93 -7.31
C VAL A 120 -4.97 -13.05 -8.58
N ILE A 121 -4.68 -11.77 -8.46
CA ILE A 121 -4.52 -10.88 -9.62
C ILE A 121 -3.18 -11.14 -10.33
N ILE A 122 -2.10 -11.22 -9.56
CA ILE A 122 -0.73 -11.17 -10.08
C ILE A 122 -0.29 -12.53 -10.65
N PHE A 123 -0.39 -13.61 -9.86
CA PHE A 123 0.17 -14.90 -10.25
C PHE A 123 -0.45 -15.50 -11.51
N PRO A 124 -1.78 -15.58 -11.66
CA PRO A 124 -2.37 -16.09 -12.89
C PRO A 124 -2.00 -15.26 -14.12
N ALA A 125 -1.89 -13.94 -13.96
CA ALA A 125 -1.48 -13.06 -15.05
C ALA A 125 -0.02 -13.32 -15.48
N CYS A 126 0.92 -13.42 -14.55
CA CYS A 126 2.32 -13.72 -14.83
C CYS A 126 2.47 -15.08 -15.56
N PHE A 127 1.82 -16.13 -15.06
CA PHE A 127 1.88 -17.46 -15.67
C PHE A 127 1.25 -17.51 -17.06
N THR A 128 0.13 -16.80 -17.26
CA THR A 128 -0.54 -16.75 -18.58
C THR A 128 0.35 -16.12 -19.65
N TYR A 129 1.11 -15.09 -19.30
CA TYR A 129 1.94 -14.34 -20.24
C TYR A 129 3.42 -14.76 -20.22
N GLY A 130 3.78 -15.79 -19.43
CA GLY A 130 5.15 -16.31 -19.36
C GLY A 130 6.16 -15.30 -18.81
N VAL A 131 5.73 -14.39 -17.94
CA VAL A 131 6.59 -13.40 -17.32
C VAL A 131 7.07 -13.92 -15.96
N GLU A 132 8.38 -13.81 -15.70
CA GLU A 132 8.95 -14.24 -14.43
C GLU A 132 8.35 -13.48 -13.25
N VAL A 133 8.06 -14.22 -12.18
CA VAL A 133 7.54 -13.66 -10.95
C VAL A 133 8.71 -13.11 -10.13
N ASN A 134 8.95 -11.83 -10.25
CA ASN A 134 9.91 -11.10 -9.42
C ASN A 134 9.32 -10.78 -8.04
N SER A 135 10.09 -10.15 -7.20
CA SER A 135 9.68 -9.70 -5.88
C SER A 135 9.89 -8.19 -5.70
N GLY A 136 9.22 -7.63 -4.71
CA GLY A 136 9.34 -6.22 -4.39
C GLY A 136 8.75 -5.26 -5.42
N PRO A 137 9.24 -4.02 -5.53
CA PRO A 137 8.69 -3.00 -6.43
C PRO A 137 8.74 -3.38 -7.92
N SER A 138 9.74 -4.17 -8.34
CA SER A 138 9.86 -4.60 -9.74
C SER A 138 8.70 -5.49 -10.18
N LEU A 139 8.11 -6.28 -9.28
CA LEU A 139 6.91 -7.05 -9.58
C LEU A 139 5.75 -6.15 -10.01
N LEU A 140 5.56 -5.03 -9.34
CA LEU A 140 4.43 -4.13 -9.57
C LEU A 140 4.64 -3.21 -10.78
N PHE A 141 5.86 -2.69 -10.96
CA PHE A 141 6.12 -1.67 -11.98
C PHE A 141 6.66 -2.26 -13.28
N ASP A 142 7.56 -3.23 -13.21
CA ASP A 142 8.20 -3.82 -14.42
C ASP A 142 7.42 -5.04 -14.91
N THR A 143 7.20 -6.02 -14.01
CA THR A 143 6.54 -7.29 -14.37
C THR A 143 5.10 -7.05 -14.79
N MET A 144 4.30 -6.35 -13.99
CA MET A 144 2.89 -6.10 -14.32
C MET A 144 2.72 -5.15 -15.50
N ALA A 145 3.61 -4.18 -15.70
CA ALA A 145 3.59 -3.36 -16.91
C ALA A 145 3.83 -4.19 -18.17
N THR A 146 4.77 -5.15 -18.11
CA THR A 146 5.05 -6.08 -19.22
C THR A 146 3.84 -6.99 -19.49
N VAL A 147 3.24 -7.57 -18.43
CA VAL A 147 2.03 -8.39 -18.54
C VAL A 147 0.91 -7.65 -19.26
N PHE A 148 0.61 -6.42 -18.86
CA PHE A 148 -0.47 -5.65 -19.49
C PHE A 148 -0.16 -5.18 -20.92
N ASN A 149 1.12 -4.96 -21.25
CA ASN A 149 1.51 -4.70 -22.63
C ASN A 149 1.27 -5.93 -23.53
N MET A 150 1.59 -7.13 -23.05
CA MET A 150 1.38 -8.39 -23.76
C MET A 150 -0.10 -8.77 -23.87
N ALA A 151 -0.89 -8.45 -22.84
CA ALA A 151 -2.33 -8.70 -22.78
C ALA A 151 -3.15 -7.86 -23.77
N GLY A 152 -2.53 -6.95 -24.53
CA GLY A 152 -3.25 -6.01 -25.40
C GLY A 152 -4.20 -5.07 -24.64
N GLY A 153 -4.02 -4.95 -23.34
CA GLY A 153 -5.00 -4.40 -22.42
C GLY A 153 -4.68 -3.02 -21.89
N ARG A 154 -4.78 -1.98 -22.72
CA ARG A 154 -4.80 -0.59 -22.18
C ARG A 154 -5.80 -0.44 -21.03
N ILE A 155 -6.97 -1.05 -21.15
CA ILE A 155 -8.03 -0.95 -20.13
C ILE A 155 -7.58 -1.64 -18.82
N TRP A 156 -7.14 -2.87 -18.89
CA TRP A 156 -6.73 -3.64 -17.71
C TRP A 156 -5.51 -3.04 -17.00
N GLY A 157 -4.52 -2.60 -17.78
CA GLY A 157 -3.37 -1.89 -17.25
C GLY A 157 -3.76 -0.57 -16.58
N THR A 158 -4.64 0.21 -17.20
CA THR A 158 -5.15 1.47 -16.61
C THR A 158 -5.88 1.20 -15.30
N LEU A 159 -6.75 0.20 -15.23
CA LEU A 159 -7.47 -0.17 -14.02
C LEU A 159 -6.51 -0.65 -12.91
N PHE A 160 -5.49 -1.44 -13.25
CA PHE A 160 -4.48 -1.89 -12.30
C PHE A 160 -3.66 -0.73 -11.74
N PHE A 161 -3.15 0.16 -12.59
CA PHE A 161 -2.38 1.30 -12.11
C PHE A 161 -3.24 2.33 -11.37
N LEU A 162 -4.53 2.48 -11.73
CA LEU A 162 -5.46 3.28 -10.95
C LEU A 162 -5.68 2.70 -9.55
N PHE A 163 -5.84 1.37 -9.45
CA PHE A 163 -5.88 0.66 -8.18
C PHE A 163 -4.61 0.92 -7.35
N MET A 164 -3.43 0.82 -7.97
CA MET A 164 -2.15 1.10 -7.32
C MET A 164 -2.04 2.54 -6.81
N VAL A 165 -2.53 3.52 -7.56
CA VAL A 165 -2.55 4.92 -7.13
C VAL A 165 -3.45 5.10 -5.90
N PHE A 166 -4.63 4.48 -5.87
CA PHE A 166 -5.52 4.56 -4.70
C PHE A 166 -4.90 3.87 -3.47
N ALA A 167 -4.29 2.71 -3.64
CA ALA A 167 -3.60 2.00 -2.56
C ALA A 167 -2.43 2.84 -2.00
N ALA A 168 -1.58 3.37 -2.87
CA ALA A 168 -0.44 4.20 -2.46
C ALA A 168 -0.91 5.50 -1.76
N LEU A 169 -1.91 6.18 -2.31
CA LEU A 169 -2.39 7.45 -1.75
C LEU A 169 -3.05 7.24 -0.38
N SER A 170 -3.81 6.16 -0.18
CA SER A 170 -4.38 5.84 1.13
C SER A 170 -3.31 5.60 2.19
N THR A 171 -2.22 4.89 1.83
CA THR A 171 -1.07 4.66 2.71
C THR A 171 -0.35 5.98 3.05
N VAL A 172 -0.10 6.84 2.06
CA VAL A 172 0.51 8.16 2.27
C VAL A 172 -0.34 9.00 3.21
N LEU A 173 -1.66 9.02 3.04
CA LEU A 173 -2.56 9.74 3.95
C LEU A 173 -2.47 9.21 5.39
N GLY A 174 -2.43 7.89 5.58
CA GLY A 174 -2.29 7.27 6.89
C GLY A 174 -0.98 7.63 7.59
N VAL A 175 0.14 7.52 6.89
CA VAL A 175 1.48 7.85 7.44
C VAL A 175 1.59 9.35 7.74
N CYS A 176 1.12 10.21 6.86
CA CYS A 176 1.14 11.65 7.08
C CYS A 176 0.22 12.08 8.24
N GLU A 177 -0.92 11.41 8.43
CA GLU A 177 -1.78 11.66 9.60
C GLU A 177 -1.08 11.29 10.91
N ASN A 178 -0.34 10.18 10.95
CA ASN A 178 0.44 9.80 12.13
C ASN A 178 1.44 10.89 12.52
N ILE A 179 2.20 11.38 11.54
CA ILE A 179 3.18 12.45 11.75
C ILE A 179 2.46 13.73 12.24
N LEU A 180 1.38 14.09 11.57
CA LEU A 180 0.60 15.29 11.91
C LEU A 180 -0.01 15.21 13.30
N ALA A 181 -0.59 14.07 13.68
CA ALA A 181 -1.18 13.85 14.99
C ALA A 181 -0.12 13.98 16.10
N MET A 182 1.02 13.28 15.95
CA MET A 182 2.12 13.35 16.90
C MET A 182 2.64 14.79 17.09
N ILE A 183 2.87 15.52 16.01
CA ILE A 183 3.36 16.90 16.09
C ILE A 183 2.33 17.82 16.74
N ARG A 184 1.04 17.63 16.46
CA ARG A 184 -0.02 18.40 17.09
C ARG A 184 -0.13 18.15 18.60
N ASP A 185 0.02 16.91 19.02
CA ASP A 185 0.00 16.55 20.44
C ASP A 185 1.19 17.18 21.20
N LEU A 186 2.36 17.21 20.59
CA LEU A 186 3.56 17.79 21.17
C LEU A 186 3.56 19.33 21.20
N THR A 187 2.99 19.96 20.16
CA THR A 187 3.12 21.43 19.96
C THR A 187 1.85 22.20 20.27
N GLY A 188 0.70 21.53 20.36
CA GLY A 188 -0.61 22.20 20.49
C GLY A 188 -1.05 22.98 19.25
N TRP A 189 -0.42 22.76 18.08
CA TRP A 189 -0.75 23.51 16.87
C TRP A 189 -2.14 23.15 16.33
N SER A 190 -2.78 24.15 15.72
CA SER A 190 -4.01 23.89 14.97
C SER A 190 -3.75 22.95 13.80
N ARG A 191 -4.76 22.17 13.39
CA ARG A 191 -4.64 21.18 12.31
C ARG A 191 -4.12 21.81 11.00
N ARG A 192 -4.63 23.00 10.63
CA ARG A 192 -4.21 23.70 9.42
C ARG A 192 -2.73 24.13 9.46
N LYS A 193 -2.29 24.68 10.60
CA LYS A 193 -0.89 25.09 10.77
C LYS A 193 0.05 23.89 10.77
N GLY A 194 -0.33 22.83 11.51
CA GLY A 194 0.44 21.57 11.54
C GLY A 194 0.53 20.93 10.16
N SER A 195 -0.57 20.84 9.43
CA SER A 195 -0.60 20.28 8.07
C SER A 195 0.31 21.04 7.10
N LEU A 196 0.30 22.38 7.13
CA LEU A 196 1.18 23.20 6.26
C LEU A 196 2.66 22.95 6.56
N ILE A 197 3.04 23.02 7.83
CA ILE A 197 4.46 22.87 8.23
C ILE A 197 4.93 21.43 7.97
N CYS A 198 4.15 20.42 8.37
CA CYS A 198 4.48 19.01 8.11
C CYS A 198 4.57 18.74 6.60
N GLY A 199 3.70 19.33 5.79
CA GLY A 199 3.74 19.19 4.34
C GLY A 199 5.03 19.71 3.73
N ILE A 200 5.51 20.86 4.19
CA ILE A 200 6.79 21.42 3.73
C ILE A 200 7.95 20.52 4.15
N VAL A 201 7.99 20.09 5.41
CA VAL A 201 9.05 19.21 5.93
C VAL A 201 9.07 17.87 5.19
N VAL A 202 7.92 17.23 5.05
CA VAL A 202 7.81 15.95 4.32
C VAL A 202 8.22 16.12 2.85
N PHE A 203 7.84 17.23 2.21
CA PHE A 203 8.25 17.50 0.84
C PHE A 203 9.78 17.63 0.71
N VAL A 204 10.42 18.40 1.60
CA VAL A 204 11.89 18.58 1.58
C VAL A 204 12.60 17.25 1.81
N LEU A 205 12.16 16.44 2.80
CA LEU A 205 12.76 15.15 3.08
C LEU A 205 12.52 14.13 1.94
N ALA A 206 11.35 14.11 1.35
CA ALA A 206 11.04 13.25 0.23
C ALA A 206 11.76 13.66 -1.05
N LEU A 207 12.05 14.96 -1.21
CA LEU A 207 12.83 15.47 -2.34
C LEU A 207 14.27 14.94 -2.31
N THR A 208 14.91 14.90 -1.14
CA THR A 208 16.27 14.33 -1.00
C THR A 208 16.30 12.85 -1.40
N THR A 209 15.30 12.08 -0.99
CA THR A 209 15.16 10.67 -1.38
C THR A 209 14.95 10.53 -2.90
N ALA A 210 14.03 11.31 -3.46
CA ALA A 210 13.76 11.28 -4.90
C ALA A 210 14.96 11.66 -5.76
N LEU A 211 15.76 12.63 -5.33
CA LEU A 211 17.00 13.02 -6.00
C LEU A 211 18.11 11.95 -5.85
N GLY A 212 18.14 11.26 -4.72
CA GLY A 212 19.07 10.15 -4.48
C GLY A 212 18.91 9.00 -5.49
N PHE A 213 17.68 8.75 -5.95
CA PHE A 213 17.42 7.72 -6.97
C PHE A 213 17.73 8.15 -8.41
N SER A 214 17.86 9.45 -8.70
CA SER A 214 17.97 9.92 -10.08
C SER A 214 19.22 10.76 -10.39
N VAL A 215 19.60 11.68 -9.51
CA VAL A 215 20.64 12.67 -9.79
C VAL A 215 21.83 12.57 -8.84
N LEU A 216 21.54 12.29 -7.57
CA LEU A 216 22.54 12.13 -6.53
C LEU A 216 22.76 10.65 -6.25
N HIS A 217 23.57 9.98 -7.05
CA HIS A 217 24.03 8.60 -6.77
C HIS A 217 24.95 8.59 -5.55
N PHE A 218 24.41 8.90 -4.38
CA PHE A 218 25.12 8.81 -3.12
C PHE A 218 24.82 7.44 -2.50
N GLN A 219 25.74 6.51 -2.69
CA GLN A 219 25.74 5.22 -1.98
C GLN A 219 26.73 5.35 -0.81
N PRO A 220 26.25 5.67 0.41
CA PRO A 220 27.13 5.84 1.57
C PRO A 220 27.75 4.51 2.06
N PHE A 221 27.21 3.39 1.62
CA PHE A 221 27.73 2.05 1.92
C PHE A 221 27.83 1.27 0.61
N SER A 222 29.07 1.08 0.12
CA SER A 222 29.33 0.07 -0.89
C SER A 222 29.10 -1.29 -0.22
N GLU A 223 28.17 -2.07 -0.74
CA GLU A 223 28.09 -3.48 -0.40
C GLU A 223 29.43 -4.12 -0.82
N GLY A 224 30.25 -4.51 0.18
CA GLY A 224 31.47 -5.30 -0.01
C GLY A 224 31.15 -6.76 -0.23
#